data_10324a9aa3a87a40eec0e367ca5c7970
#
_entry.id   10324a9aa3a87a40eec0e367ca5c7970
#
_cell.length_a   1.000
_cell.length_b   1.000
_cell.length_c   1.000
_cell.angle_alpha   90.00
_cell.angle_beta   90.00
_cell.angle_gamma   90.00
#
_symmetry.space_group_name_H-M   'P 1'
#
loop_
_entity.id
_entity.type
_entity.pdbx_description
1 polymer ?
#
loop_
_entity_poly.entity_id
_entity_poly.type
_entity_poly.pdbx_seq_one_letter_code
_entity_poly.pdbx_strand_id
1 'polypeptide(L)'
;MNDIYYIAVLSIILFSCNEGEKNYKSQVFSDNKAKWIQIEKDLPEKDSLFYQDDPSPLFRKKLFVNKKIKEAKLYITSAGYNAVFINDKRVGKNILDPAWTDYSKRIYYTEYDVIDLLTKEQNVVNVMLGNGFYNPLPLKMWGWLNLRNETNVGKPKFILKLIITYVNGDKDEIVSDSSWKYSFGPIVRNSVYLGSHYDARNEIKGWQSPNFDDSSWNNAQISQSPGGIIEKAFFPGVEITKEIEPVNIYEIDKKKWIVDMGENFTGTYKIKLSGKSGKKVSFRLGERVYDDGSLNPMTAVTGQIKRKGVGGSGAPEIAWQAGSYIFGDELSVWYRPEFTYHSYRYLEIEGLQNKPKKEDIKGLFIHSNVKNENNLVTSSDLLNLIQQAVERTFLSNLVSVQSDCPAREKFGYGGDINATSESYIYNFDMHSMYRKTIYDWIDAMNDSVFVDTAPYVGIKYCGLSWESSFLITQYYLYLYYNDIDIVKELFSYNNLWMEKVSRIHPEGFVDAGLSDHESLEPVPVELTGTLHYLQSARIMELFSKKLGYTDYEKKYNKLAVDLKNKIKLKFWDNKVEGNI
;
A
#
# COMPACT_ATOMS: atom_id res chain seq x y z
N MET A 1 34.05 27.00 37.58
CA MET A 1 34.16 27.82 36.32
C MET A 1 34.36 26.91 35.09
N ASN A 2 33.63 25.75 35.02
CA ASN A 2 33.81 24.78 33.92
C ASN A 2 32.49 24.28 33.32
N ASP A 3 31.33 24.87 33.66
CA ASP A 3 30.03 24.38 33.19
C ASP A 3 29.31 25.24 32.14
N ILE A 4 30.00 26.33 31.67
CA ILE A 4 29.37 27.28 30.72
C ILE A 4 29.74 26.97 29.25
N TYR A 5 30.77 26.16 29.00
CA TYR A 5 31.24 25.88 27.64
C TYR A 5 30.46 24.74 26.91
N TYR A 6 29.72 23.90 27.62
CA TYR A 6 28.97 22.78 26.98
C TYR A 6 27.60 23.17 26.41
N ILE A 7 27.02 24.29 26.86
CA ILE A 7 25.69 24.75 26.38
C ILE A 7 25.79 25.53 25.08
N ALA A 8 26.92 26.18 24.82
CA ALA A 8 27.12 26.99 23.61
C ALA A 8 27.38 26.13 22.33
N VAL A 9 27.93 24.92 22.49
CA VAL A 9 28.23 24.02 21.36
C VAL A 9 26.96 23.24 20.90
N LEU A 10 26.03 22.99 21.82
CA LEU A 10 24.73 22.32 21.44
C LEU A 10 23.78 23.25 20.67
N SER A 11 23.89 24.58 20.90
CA SER A 11 23.02 25.57 20.21
C SER A 11 23.48 25.89 18.79
N ILE A 12 24.73 25.63 18.44
CA ILE A 12 25.27 25.88 17.08
C ILE A 12 24.97 24.71 16.13
N ILE A 13 24.82 23.50 16.66
CA ILE A 13 24.49 22.32 15.82
C ILE A 13 23.02 22.31 15.41
N LEU A 14 22.11 22.95 16.15
CA LEU A 14 20.69 23.05 15.81
C LEU A 14 20.36 24.11 14.74
N PHE A 15 21.29 25.03 14.43
CA PHE A 15 21.06 26.06 13.40
C PHE A 15 21.67 25.73 12.02
N SER A 16 22.45 24.65 11.91
CA SER A 16 23.06 24.23 10.63
C SER A 16 22.25 23.21 9.81
N CYS A 17 21.13 22.74 10.31
CA CYS A 17 20.27 21.76 9.59
C CYS A 17 19.14 22.40 8.77
N ASN A 18 19.09 23.73 8.63
CA ASN A 18 17.93 24.42 8.03
C ASN A 18 18.13 24.96 6.60
N GLU A 19 19.19 24.59 5.90
CA GLU A 19 19.40 25.03 4.51
C GLU A 19 19.19 23.93 3.44
N GLY A 20 18.54 22.82 3.78
CA GLY A 20 18.30 21.70 2.85
C GLY A 20 16.87 21.24 2.66
N GLU A 21 15.92 21.65 3.48
CA GLU A 21 14.51 21.33 3.26
C GLU A 21 13.96 22.17 2.10
N LYS A 22 14.13 21.68 0.88
CA LYS A 22 13.24 22.09 -0.21
C LYS A 22 11.82 21.67 0.21
N ASN A 23 11.06 22.65 0.71
CA ASN A 23 9.64 22.52 1.03
C ASN A 23 8.87 22.07 -0.22
N TYR A 24 8.75 20.79 -0.46
CA TYR A 24 7.83 20.20 -1.45
C TYR A 24 6.38 20.23 -0.94
N LYS A 25 5.99 21.31 -0.27
CA LYS A 25 4.57 21.56 0.01
C LYS A 25 3.87 21.71 -1.33
N SER A 26 2.88 20.87 -1.57
CA SER A 26 2.03 20.97 -2.75
C SER A 26 1.58 22.41 -2.95
N GLN A 27 1.99 23.04 -4.05
CA GLN A 27 1.50 24.37 -4.42
C GLN A 27 -0.03 24.37 -4.61
N VAL A 28 -0.62 23.19 -4.94
CA VAL A 28 -2.05 23.07 -5.23
C VAL A 28 -2.92 23.29 -4.00
N PHE A 29 -2.51 22.77 -2.82
CA PHE A 29 -3.28 22.91 -1.57
C PHE A 29 -2.74 23.98 -0.61
N SER A 30 -1.67 24.71 -0.99
CA SER A 30 -0.99 25.68 -0.13
C SER A 30 -1.81 26.93 0.18
N ASP A 31 -2.80 27.28 -0.65
CA ASP A 31 -3.68 28.42 -0.45
C ASP A 31 -4.75 28.21 0.63
N ASN A 32 -4.82 27.04 1.23
CA ASN A 32 -5.76 26.65 2.28
C ASN A 32 -7.26 26.83 1.92
N LYS A 33 -7.61 26.98 0.65
CA LYS A 33 -9.02 27.03 0.23
C LYS A 33 -9.70 25.68 0.39
N ALA A 34 -9.10 24.62 -0.13
CA ALA A 34 -9.57 23.26 0.08
C ALA A 34 -9.34 22.83 1.54
N LYS A 35 -10.31 22.16 2.12
CA LYS A 35 -10.27 21.63 3.49
C LYS A 35 -10.38 20.11 3.47
N TRP A 36 -9.75 19.45 4.45
CA TRP A 36 -10.06 18.06 4.74
C TRP A 36 -11.52 17.98 5.21
N ILE A 37 -12.29 17.12 4.58
CA ILE A 37 -13.70 16.90 4.94
C ILE A 37 -13.98 15.43 5.20
N GLN A 38 -14.91 15.17 6.11
CA GLN A 38 -15.36 13.85 6.57
C GLN A 38 -16.84 13.87 6.93
N ILE A 39 -17.37 12.72 7.31
CA ILE A 39 -18.71 12.62 7.91
C ILE A 39 -18.66 12.99 9.40
N GLU A 40 -19.81 13.40 9.93
CA GLU A 40 -20.02 13.60 11.36
C GLU A 40 -20.36 12.26 12.03
N LYS A 41 -19.35 11.54 12.46
CA LYS A 41 -19.49 10.26 13.18
C LYS A 41 -18.20 9.98 13.96
N ASP A 42 -18.29 9.54 15.20
CA ASP A 42 -17.13 9.14 15.98
C ASP A 42 -16.69 7.71 15.66
N LEU A 43 -15.41 7.42 15.86
CA LEU A 43 -14.92 6.05 15.82
C LEU A 43 -15.48 5.26 17.00
N PRO A 44 -15.73 3.96 16.84
CA PRO A 44 -16.15 3.10 17.94
C PRO A 44 -15.15 3.13 19.11
N GLU A 45 -15.65 3.21 20.34
CA GLU A 45 -14.81 3.16 21.55
C GLU A 45 -14.30 1.76 21.88
N LYS A 46 -15.00 0.70 21.42
CA LYS A 46 -14.67 -0.70 21.72
C LYS A 46 -14.32 -1.43 20.42
N ASP A 47 -13.24 -2.20 20.46
CA ASP A 47 -12.77 -3.00 19.32
C ASP A 47 -13.87 -3.84 18.66
N SER A 48 -14.76 -4.47 19.47
CA SER A 48 -15.84 -5.30 18.95
C SER A 48 -16.85 -4.56 18.06
N LEU A 49 -16.99 -3.25 18.23
CA LEU A 49 -17.94 -2.45 17.47
C LEU A 49 -17.45 -2.13 16.06
N PHE A 50 -16.13 -2.21 15.79
CA PHE A 50 -15.57 -2.04 14.45
C PHE A 50 -15.97 -3.14 13.46
N TYR A 51 -16.48 -4.26 13.95
CA TYR A 51 -16.95 -5.38 13.12
C TYR A 51 -18.43 -5.29 12.76
N GLN A 52 -19.13 -4.29 13.25
CA GLN A 52 -20.51 -3.98 12.85
C GLN A 52 -20.53 -3.26 11.49
N ASP A 53 -21.73 -3.11 10.93
CA ASP A 53 -21.92 -2.38 9.69
C ASP A 53 -21.56 -0.90 9.90
N ASP A 54 -20.66 -0.41 9.07
CA ASP A 54 -20.18 0.97 9.00
C ASP A 54 -20.10 1.39 7.52
N PRO A 55 -21.24 1.85 6.95
CA PRO A 55 -21.34 2.08 5.52
C PRO A 55 -20.37 3.15 5.01
N SER A 56 -19.76 2.87 3.87
CA SER A 56 -18.89 3.81 3.15
C SER A 56 -19.65 5.10 2.83
N PRO A 57 -19.11 6.28 3.18
CA PRO A 57 -19.75 7.54 2.88
C PRO A 57 -19.62 7.90 1.40
N LEU A 58 -20.70 8.49 0.88
CA LEU A 58 -20.80 9.07 -0.44
C LEU A 58 -20.88 10.58 -0.28
N PHE A 59 -19.99 11.30 -0.96
CA PHE A 59 -19.98 12.76 -0.98
C PHE A 59 -20.30 13.27 -2.37
N ARG A 60 -20.91 14.46 -2.44
CA ARG A 60 -21.20 15.10 -3.71
C ARG A 60 -21.19 16.63 -3.62
N LYS A 61 -20.81 17.25 -4.75
CA LYS A 61 -20.81 18.71 -4.95
C LYS A 61 -21.25 19.04 -6.36
N LYS A 62 -22.35 19.77 -6.49
CA LYS A 62 -22.82 20.32 -7.77
C LYS A 62 -21.97 21.51 -8.20
N LEU A 63 -21.75 21.63 -9.50
CA LEU A 63 -21.10 22.77 -10.13
C LEU A 63 -21.77 23.11 -11.46
N PHE A 64 -21.58 24.32 -11.93
CA PHE A 64 -22.16 24.81 -13.16
C PHE A 64 -21.11 25.35 -14.10
N VAL A 65 -21.09 24.88 -15.36
CA VAL A 65 -20.15 25.27 -16.38
C VAL A 65 -20.89 25.97 -17.52
N ASN A 66 -20.66 27.28 -17.68
CA ASN A 66 -21.35 28.08 -18.70
C ASN A 66 -20.44 28.64 -19.80
N LYS A 67 -19.15 28.39 -19.74
CA LYS A 67 -18.13 28.85 -20.68
C LYS A 67 -17.44 27.67 -21.35
N LYS A 68 -16.78 27.92 -22.48
CA LYS A 68 -15.99 26.90 -23.18
C LYS A 68 -14.73 26.60 -22.38
N ILE A 69 -14.59 25.35 -21.94
CA ILE A 69 -13.43 24.87 -21.17
C ILE A 69 -12.21 24.80 -22.09
N LYS A 70 -11.05 25.23 -21.59
CA LYS A 70 -9.73 25.05 -22.18
C LYS A 70 -8.99 23.88 -21.52
N GLU A 71 -9.09 23.77 -20.21
CA GLU A 71 -8.42 22.77 -19.37
C GLU A 71 -9.24 22.53 -18.10
N ALA A 72 -9.26 21.28 -17.62
CA ALA A 72 -9.85 20.95 -16.33
C ALA A 72 -9.00 19.93 -15.59
N LYS A 73 -8.46 20.29 -14.43
CA LYS A 73 -7.59 19.46 -13.61
C LYS A 73 -8.22 19.19 -12.26
N LEU A 74 -8.34 17.94 -11.90
CA LEU A 74 -8.81 17.50 -10.58
C LEU A 74 -7.62 16.93 -9.79
N TYR A 75 -7.46 17.44 -8.57
CA TYR A 75 -6.46 17.05 -7.60
C TYR A 75 -7.16 16.48 -6.38
N ILE A 76 -6.83 15.27 -5.99
CA ILE A 76 -7.45 14.62 -4.82
C ILE A 76 -6.47 13.75 -4.07
N THR A 77 -6.63 13.73 -2.75
CA THR A 77 -6.11 12.68 -1.90
C THR A 77 -7.06 12.39 -0.75
N SER A 78 -6.84 11.25 -0.08
CA SER A 78 -7.61 10.84 1.09
C SER A 78 -6.72 10.19 2.14
N ALA A 79 -7.16 10.18 3.37
CA ALA A 79 -6.74 9.24 4.38
C ALA A 79 -7.77 8.10 4.39
N GLY A 80 -7.34 6.89 4.12
CA GLY A 80 -8.14 5.80 3.59
C GLY A 80 -8.14 5.79 2.06
N TYR A 81 -9.06 5.09 1.43
CA TYR A 81 -9.19 5.02 -0.03
C TYR A 81 -10.30 5.92 -0.56
N ASN A 82 -10.16 6.38 -1.80
CA ASN A 82 -11.20 7.12 -2.50
C ASN A 82 -11.53 6.51 -3.87
N ALA A 83 -12.75 6.73 -4.30
CA ALA A 83 -13.19 6.56 -5.67
C ALA A 83 -13.96 7.81 -6.09
N VAL A 84 -13.51 8.44 -7.17
CA VAL A 84 -14.05 9.73 -7.65
C VAL A 84 -14.81 9.54 -8.94
N PHE A 85 -15.91 10.29 -9.07
CA PHE A 85 -16.72 10.31 -10.27
C PHE A 85 -17.06 11.76 -10.62
N ILE A 86 -17.12 12.04 -11.90
CA ILE A 86 -17.74 13.27 -12.43
C ILE A 86 -18.97 12.83 -13.23
N ASN A 87 -20.12 13.33 -12.82
CA ASN A 87 -21.39 12.82 -13.27
C ASN A 87 -21.47 11.32 -12.91
N ASP A 88 -21.78 10.45 -13.85
CA ASP A 88 -21.85 8.99 -13.68
C ASP A 88 -20.54 8.26 -14.07
N LYS A 89 -19.49 9.00 -14.45
CA LYS A 89 -18.23 8.43 -14.97
C LYS A 89 -17.13 8.46 -13.92
N ARG A 90 -16.46 7.31 -13.74
CA ARG A 90 -15.29 7.21 -12.87
C ARG A 90 -14.14 8.07 -13.40
N VAL A 91 -13.46 8.77 -12.51
CA VAL A 91 -12.26 9.57 -12.81
C VAL A 91 -11.03 8.67 -12.74
N GLY A 92 -10.27 8.62 -13.83
CA GLY A 92 -9.02 7.87 -13.92
C GLY A 92 -9.19 6.36 -13.88
N LYS A 93 -8.05 5.67 -13.79
CA LYS A 93 -7.96 4.19 -13.74
C LYS A 93 -7.51 3.66 -12.39
N ASN A 94 -6.95 4.53 -11.52
CA ASN A 94 -6.48 4.13 -10.22
C ASN A 94 -7.59 3.54 -9.38
N ILE A 95 -7.26 2.46 -8.69
CA ILE A 95 -8.07 1.85 -7.63
C ILE A 95 -7.22 1.80 -6.36
N LEU A 96 -7.85 1.70 -5.20
CA LEU A 96 -7.15 1.71 -3.91
C LEU A 96 -6.22 2.95 -3.77
N ASP A 97 -6.69 4.10 -4.25
CA ASP A 97 -5.97 5.37 -4.23
C ASP A 97 -6.34 6.18 -2.97
N PRO A 98 -5.38 6.86 -2.32
CA PRO A 98 -3.97 6.97 -2.61
C PRO A 98 -3.16 5.75 -2.17
N ALA A 99 -1.89 5.70 -2.60
CA ALA A 99 -0.94 4.70 -2.12
C ALA A 99 -0.78 4.77 -0.59
N TRP A 100 -0.59 3.61 0.03
CA TRP A 100 -0.36 3.53 1.47
C TRP A 100 0.97 4.19 1.87
N THR A 101 0.91 5.02 2.91
CA THR A 101 2.01 5.73 3.58
C THR A 101 1.72 5.85 5.07
N ASP A 102 2.66 6.38 5.84
CA ASP A 102 2.32 6.95 7.15
C ASP A 102 1.61 8.29 6.94
N TYR A 103 0.29 8.29 7.13
CA TYR A 103 -0.56 9.47 6.90
C TYR A 103 -0.20 10.66 7.82
N SER A 104 0.55 10.45 8.89
CA SER A 104 1.04 11.54 9.76
C SER A 104 2.30 12.22 9.22
N LYS A 105 2.97 11.59 8.26
CA LYS A 105 4.25 12.06 7.68
C LYS A 105 4.09 12.51 6.24
N ARG A 106 3.43 11.69 5.40
CA ARG A 106 3.32 11.92 3.95
C ARG A 106 2.00 11.39 3.40
N ILE A 107 1.41 12.15 2.48
CA ILE A 107 0.19 11.76 1.77
C ILE A 107 0.34 12.18 0.31
N TYR A 108 0.17 11.24 -0.61
CA TYR A 108 0.27 11.54 -2.04
C TYR A 108 -1.08 11.88 -2.63
N TYR A 109 -1.14 12.98 -3.41
CA TYR A 109 -2.33 13.30 -4.20
C TYR A 109 -2.15 12.89 -5.66
N THR A 110 -3.26 12.53 -6.30
CA THR A 110 -3.32 12.23 -7.73
C THR A 110 -3.91 13.41 -8.48
N GLU A 111 -3.35 13.71 -9.65
CA GLU A 111 -3.83 14.70 -10.60
C GLU A 111 -4.48 14.00 -11.79
N TYR A 112 -5.70 14.41 -12.13
CA TYR A 112 -6.45 13.88 -13.27
C TYR A 112 -6.83 15.00 -14.23
N ASP A 113 -6.68 14.74 -15.55
CA ASP A 113 -7.34 15.52 -16.57
C ASP A 113 -8.79 15.06 -16.68
N VAL A 114 -9.72 15.97 -16.50
CA VAL A 114 -11.15 15.67 -16.43
C VAL A 114 -12.00 16.45 -17.43
N ILE A 115 -11.36 17.09 -18.41
CA ILE A 115 -12.06 17.93 -19.38
C ILE A 115 -13.18 17.16 -20.10
N ASP A 116 -12.93 15.90 -20.49
CA ASP A 116 -13.88 15.06 -21.23
C ASP A 116 -15.04 14.50 -20.37
N LEU A 117 -14.97 14.70 -19.05
CA LEU A 117 -15.98 14.27 -18.10
C LEU A 117 -16.98 15.40 -17.77
N LEU A 118 -16.61 16.65 -18.06
CA LEU A 118 -17.44 17.82 -17.81
C LEU A 118 -18.34 18.13 -19.00
N THR A 119 -19.57 18.45 -18.71
CA THR A 119 -20.57 18.90 -19.71
C THR A 119 -20.82 20.39 -19.56
N LYS A 120 -21.38 21.02 -20.61
CA LYS A 120 -21.93 22.36 -20.48
C LYS A 120 -23.15 22.31 -19.54
N GLU A 121 -23.28 23.31 -18.67
CA GLU A 121 -24.34 23.47 -17.67
C GLU A 121 -24.04 22.72 -16.37
N GLN A 122 -24.95 21.87 -15.92
CA GLN A 122 -24.88 21.23 -14.61
C GLN A 122 -23.98 20.01 -14.61
N ASN A 123 -23.09 19.94 -13.63
CA ASN A 123 -22.23 18.78 -13.35
C ASN A 123 -22.25 18.48 -11.86
N VAL A 124 -21.75 17.31 -11.49
CA VAL A 124 -21.55 16.91 -10.10
C VAL A 124 -20.23 16.16 -9.95
N VAL A 125 -19.45 16.52 -8.94
CA VAL A 125 -18.30 15.73 -8.48
C VAL A 125 -18.75 14.87 -7.32
N ASN A 126 -18.46 13.58 -7.39
CA ASN A 126 -18.83 12.59 -6.38
C ASN A 126 -17.58 11.89 -5.87
N VAL A 127 -17.52 11.65 -4.56
CA VAL A 127 -16.43 10.91 -3.91
C VAL A 127 -17.03 9.86 -3.00
N MET A 128 -16.55 8.62 -3.12
CA MET A 128 -16.84 7.52 -2.20
C MET A 128 -15.56 7.19 -1.45
N LEU A 129 -15.65 7.00 -0.13
CA LEU A 129 -14.49 6.69 0.71
C LEU A 129 -14.53 5.26 1.23
N GLY A 130 -13.34 4.65 1.31
CA GLY A 130 -13.08 3.36 1.94
C GLY A 130 -12.08 3.48 3.07
N ASN A 131 -12.06 2.49 3.95
CA ASN A 131 -11.25 2.49 5.17
C ASN A 131 -9.73 2.43 4.89
N GLY A 132 -9.31 1.63 3.91
CA GLY A 132 -7.89 1.43 3.60
C GLY A 132 -7.07 1.02 4.82
N PHE A 133 -5.83 1.51 4.87
CA PHE A 133 -4.93 1.37 6.02
C PHE A 133 -5.07 2.51 7.04
N TYR A 134 -5.92 3.51 6.79
CA TYR A 134 -6.17 4.60 7.74
C TYR A 134 -7.23 4.26 8.79
N ASN A 135 -8.17 3.37 8.47
CA ASN A 135 -9.16 2.87 9.42
C ASN A 135 -9.21 1.33 9.40
N PRO A 136 -8.08 0.65 9.73
CA PRO A 136 -8.04 -0.80 9.73
C PRO A 136 -8.91 -1.36 10.86
N LEU A 137 -9.41 -2.59 10.68
CA LEU A 137 -10.04 -3.32 11.77
C LEU A 137 -9.03 -3.62 12.89
N PRO A 138 -9.45 -3.68 14.16
CA PRO A 138 -8.56 -3.99 15.31
C PRO A 138 -8.21 -5.48 15.36
N LEU A 139 -7.67 -6.01 14.28
CA LEU A 139 -7.18 -7.39 14.20
C LEU A 139 -5.85 -7.52 14.95
N LYS A 140 -5.75 -8.46 15.88
CA LYS A 140 -4.51 -8.82 16.56
C LYS A 140 -3.79 -9.91 15.77
N MET A 141 -3.00 -9.52 14.78
CA MET A 141 -2.16 -10.43 14.01
C MET A 141 -1.17 -11.14 14.94
N TRP A 142 -1.00 -12.44 14.78
CA TRP A 142 -0.22 -13.33 15.68
C TRP A 142 -0.62 -13.23 17.17
N GLY A 143 -1.81 -12.68 17.46
CA GLY A 143 -2.32 -12.48 18.82
C GLY A 143 -1.83 -11.20 19.50
N TRP A 144 -0.94 -10.41 18.91
CA TRP A 144 -0.35 -9.23 19.54
C TRP A 144 -0.37 -7.95 18.68
N LEU A 145 -0.05 -8.02 17.37
CA LEU A 145 0.07 -6.85 16.52
C LEU A 145 -1.30 -6.31 16.10
N ASN A 146 -1.64 -5.11 16.53
CA ASN A 146 -2.83 -4.39 16.10
C ASN A 146 -2.43 -3.08 15.42
N LEU A 147 -2.67 -2.98 14.12
CA LEU A 147 -2.31 -1.80 13.32
C LEU A 147 -2.89 -0.49 13.89
N ARG A 148 -4.04 -0.54 14.55
CA ARG A 148 -4.62 0.66 15.16
C ARG A 148 -3.79 1.24 16.31
N ASN A 149 -2.94 0.45 16.93
CA ASN A 149 -2.05 0.89 18.01
C ASN A 149 -0.70 1.39 17.48
N GLU A 150 -0.32 0.98 16.29
CA GLU A 150 1.03 1.18 15.75
C GLU A 150 1.07 2.25 14.64
N THR A 151 -0.07 2.51 13.98
CA THR A 151 -0.13 3.41 12.84
C THR A 151 -1.00 4.63 13.11
N ASN A 152 -0.87 5.65 12.28
CA ASN A 152 -1.77 6.79 12.32
C ASN A 152 -3.14 6.40 11.76
N VAL A 153 -4.16 6.40 12.61
CA VAL A 153 -5.51 5.96 12.27
C VAL A 153 -6.56 7.05 12.52
N GLY A 154 -7.66 6.95 11.79
CA GLY A 154 -8.77 7.89 11.94
C GLY A 154 -9.96 7.55 11.06
N LYS A 155 -10.96 8.42 11.04
CA LYS A 155 -12.08 8.31 10.10
C LYS A 155 -11.63 8.65 8.69
N PRO A 156 -12.03 7.89 7.65
CA PRO A 156 -11.75 8.24 6.27
C PRO A 156 -12.17 9.69 5.96
N LYS A 157 -11.29 10.41 5.29
CA LYS A 157 -11.45 11.82 4.92
C LYS A 157 -10.71 12.11 3.63
N PHE A 158 -11.07 13.19 2.95
CA PHE A 158 -10.40 13.60 1.73
C PHE A 158 -10.23 15.10 1.63
N ILE A 159 -9.32 15.52 0.75
CA ILE A 159 -9.14 16.89 0.30
C ILE A 159 -9.11 16.90 -1.23
N LEU A 160 -9.85 17.82 -1.84
CA LEU A 160 -10.01 17.89 -3.30
C LEU A 160 -9.97 19.32 -3.78
N LYS A 161 -9.39 19.54 -4.95
CA LYS A 161 -9.48 20.78 -5.72
C LYS A 161 -9.69 20.43 -7.21
N LEU A 162 -10.72 20.98 -7.82
CA LEU A 162 -10.92 20.96 -9.27
C LEU A 162 -10.74 22.38 -9.80
N ILE A 163 -9.83 22.56 -10.75
CA ILE A 163 -9.55 23.83 -11.41
C ILE A 163 -10.00 23.71 -12.87
N ILE A 164 -10.94 24.58 -13.26
CA ILE A 164 -11.45 24.69 -14.63
C ILE A 164 -10.93 26.01 -15.19
N THR A 165 -10.12 25.94 -16.25
CA THR A 165 -9.62 27.11 -17.00
C THR A 165 -10.43 27.24 -18.29
N TYR A 166 -11.00 28.40 -18.52
CA TYR A 166 -11.80 28.69 -19.71
C TYR A 166 -10.98 29.30 -20.83
N VAL A 167 -11.49 29.23 -22.06
CA VAL A 167 -10.81 29.77 -23.25
C VAL A 167 -10.57 31.28 -23.16
N ASN A 168 -11.42 32.01 -22.44
CA ASN A 168 -11.28 33.45 -22.22
C ASN A 168 -10.27 33.80 -21.10
N GLY A 169 -9.63 32.81 -20.48
CA GLY A 169 -8.65 32.97 -19.42
C GLY A 169 -9.22 32.97 -18.00
N ASP A 170 -10.54 32.99 -17.83
CA ASP A 170 -11.17 32.87 -16.51
C ASP A 170 -10.92 31.49 -15.90
N LYS A 171 -11.04 31.41 -14.56
CA LYS A 171 -10.90 30.16 -13.83
C LYS A 171 -12.00 30.00 -12.80
N ASP A 172 -12.51 28.78 -12.69
CA ASP A 172 -13.36 28.35 -11.56
C ASP A 172 -12.58 27.33 -10.73
N GLU A 173 -12.71 27.43 -9.41
CA GLU A 173 -12.15 26.51 -8.44
C GLU A 173 -13.27 25.88 -7.62
N ILE A 174 -13.39 24.57 -7.67
CA ILE A 174 -14.26 23.79 -6.79
C ILE A 174 -13.37 23.08 -5.78
N VAL A 175 -13.59 23.34 -4.49
CA VAL A 175 -12.79 22.81 -3.40
C VAL A 175 -13.62 21.97 -2.44
N SER A 176 -12.98 21.08 -1.74
CA SER A 176 -13.60 20.40 -0.60
C SER A 176 -13.77 21.36 0.56
N ASP A 177 -15.01 21.50 1.03
CA ASP A 177 -15.43 22.35 2.13
C ASP A 177 -16.76 21.85 2.76
N SER A 178 -17.30 22.57 3.73
CA SER A 178 -18.57 22.22 4.41
C SER A 178 -19.82 22.32 3.53
N SER A 179 -19.73 22.83 2.32
CA SER A 179 -20.85 22.88 1.38
C SER A 179 -21.05 21.57 0.59
N TRP A 180 -20.15 20.63 0.71
CA TRP A 180 -20.34 19.28 0.19
C TRP A 180 -21.43 18.56 0.97
N LYS A 181 -22.23 17.78 0.26
CA LYS A 181 -23.26 16.94 0.85
C LYS A 181 -22.75 15.51 0.99
N TYR A 182 -23.19 14.79 2.06
CA TYR A 182 -22.91 13.37 2.20
C TYR A 182 -24.12 12.55 2.62
N SER A 183 -24.06 11.27 2.28
CA SER A 183 -24.94 10.21 2.74
C SER A 183 -24.17 8.89 2.83
N PHE A 184 -24.82 7.79 3.14
CA PHE A 184 -24.20 6.47 3.28
C PHE A 184 -24.56 5.57 2.10
N GLY A 185 -23.56 4.86 1.59
CA GLY A 185 -23.69 3.98 0.44
C GLY A 185 -23.99 2.53 0.78
N PRO A 186 -24.09 1.69 -0.27
CA PRO A 186 -24.39 0.27 -0.15
C PRO A 186 -23.21 -0.61 0.31
N ILE A 187 -21.98 -0.10 0.33
CA ILE A 187 -20.83 -0.82 0.90
C ILE A 187 -20.94 -0.70 2.42
N VAL A 188 -21.57 -1.70 3.06
CA VAL A 188 -21.86 -1.66 4.50
C VAL A 188 -20.62 -1.95 5.36
N ARG A 189 -19.60 -2.61 4.83
CA ARG A 189 -18.29 -2.80 5.46
C ARG A 189 -17.22 -2.99 4.38
N ASN A 190 -16.03 -2.46 4.62
CA ASN A 190 -14.86 -2.71 3.79
C ASN A 190 -13.59 -2.79 4.66
N SER A 191 -12.70 -3.69 4.27
CA SER A 191 -11.41 -3.92 4.90
C SER A 191 -10.44 -4.47 3.87
N VAL A 192 -9.20 -4.03 3.91
CA VAL A 192 -8.12 -4.58 3.05
C VAL A 192 -7.87 -6.06 3.33
N TYR A 193 -8.23 -6.55 4.52
CA TYR A 193 -8.01 -7.94 4.95
C TYR A 193 -9.28 -8.80 4.84
N LEU A 194 -10.39 -8.35 5.42
CA LEU A 194 -11.61 -9.15 5.53
C LEU A 194 -12.61 -8.92 4.39
N GLY A 195 -12.24 -8.08 3.42
CA GLY A 195 -13.02 -7.89 2.21
C GLY A 195 -14.10 -6.82 2.29
N SER A 196 -14.98 -6.82 1.30
CA SER A 196 -16.05 -5.84 1.12
C SER A 196 -17.42 -6.51 1.14
N HIS A 197 -18.36 -5.91 1.86
CA HIS A 197 -19.73 -6.38 2.01
C HIS A 197 -20.68 -5.32 1.47
N TYR A 198 -21.54 -5.71 0.55
CA TYR A 198 -22.43 -4.83 -0.20
C TYR A 198 -23.88 -5.20 0.04
N ASP A 199 -24.70 -4.23 0.38
CA ASP A 199 -26.15 -4.38 0.50
C ASP A 199 -26.84 -3.45 -0.49
N ALA A 200 -27.29 -4.01 -1.63
CA ALA A 200 -27.91 -3.24 -2.69
C ALA A 200 -29.27 -2.62 -2.32
N ARG A 201 -29.85 -3.00 -1.18
CA ARG A 201 -31.06 -2.34 -0.66
C ARG A 201 -30.78 -0.91 -0.19
N ASN A 202 -29.50 -0.60 0.11
CA ASN A 202 -29.02 0.72 0.51
C ASN A 202 -28.51 1.56 -0.69
N GLU A 203 -28.70 1.09 -1.93
CA GLU A 203 -28.35 1.89 -3.11
C GLU A 203 -29.21 3.15 -3.22
N ILE A 204 -28.55 4.27 -3.40
CA ILE A 204 -29.20 5.54 -3.69
C ILE A 204 -29.20 5.74 -5.21
N LYS A 205 -30.29 5.37 -5.86
CA LYS A 205 -30.40 5.42 -7.33
C LYS A 205 -30.18 6.85 -7.85
N GLY A 206 -29.31 6.97 -8.84
CA GLY A 206 -29.05 8.26 -9.51
C GLY A 206 -28.24 9.28 -8.69
N TRP A 207 -27.66 8.89 -7.55
CA TRP A 207 -26.91 9.82 -6.70
C TRP A 207 -25.74 10.51 -7.40
N GLN A 208 -25.23 9.92 -8.48
CA GLN A 208 -24.16 10.47 -9.30
C GLN A 208 -24.67 11.41 -10.41
N SER A 209 -25.99 11.52 -10.58
CA SER A 209 -26.59 12.44 -11.57
C SER A 209 -26.54 13.90 -11.11
N PRO A 210 -26.24 14.86 -11.99
CA PRO A 210 -26.35 16.28 -11.68
C PRO A 210 -27.74 16.70 -11.19
N ASN A 211 -28.80 16.04 -11.69
CA ASN A 211 -30.21 16.37 -11.38
C ASN A 211 -30.71 15.69 -10.10
N PHE A 212 -29.91 14.88 -9.42
CA PHE A 212 -30.31 14.24 -8.17
C PHE A 212 -30.59 15.29 -7.09
N ASP A 213 -31.71 15.11 -6.37
CA ASP A 213 -32.04 15.93 -5.21
C ASP A 213 -31.29 15.46 -3.95
N ASP A 214 -30.33 16.26 -3.52
CA ASP A 214 -29.50 16.02 -2.33
C ASP A 214 -29.89 16.92 -1.15
N SER A 215 -31.08 17.51 -1.17
CA SER A 215 -31.54 18.40 -0.12
C SER A 215 -31.63 17.75 1.26
N SER A 216 -31.93 16.43 1.29
CA SER A 216 -31.99 15.62 2.51
C SER A 216 -30.64 15.13 3.00
N TRP A 217 -29.54 15.30 2.23
CA TRP A 217 -28.21 14.86 2.62
C TRP A 217 -27.59 15.82 3.64
N ASN A 218 -26.77 15.28 4.53
CA ASN A 218 -26.05 16.07 5.52
C ASN A 218 -24.91 16.89 4.87
N ASN A 219 -24.51 17.96 5.49
CA ASN A 219 -23.32 18.71 5.10
C ASN A 219 -22.05 18.01 5.62
N ALA A 220 -21.01 18.00 4.79
CA ALA A 220 -19.71 17.50 5.20
C ALA A 220 -19.12 18.32 6.35
N GLN A 221 -18.41 17.65 7.25
CA GLN A 221 -17.73 18.27 8.36
C GLN A 221 -16.27 18.58 7.99
N ILE A 222 -15.81 19.79 8.27
CA ILE A 222 -14.38 20.12 8.17
C ILE A 222 -13.62 19.35 9.24
N SER A 223 -12.50 18.76 8.85
CA SER A 223 -11.64 17.96 9.70
C SER A 223 -10.22 18.51 9.71
N GLN A 224 -9.46 18.15 10.73
CA GLN A 224 -8.02 18.34 10.73
C GLN A 224 -7.33 17.39 9.74
N SER A 225 -6.19 17.83 9.20
CA SER A 225 -5.30 16.99 8.43
C SER A 225 -4.87 15.75 9.23
N PRO A 226 -4.60 14.61 8.60
CA PRO A 226 -3.92 13.51 9.27
C PRO A 226 -2.51 13.86 9.80
N GLY A 227 -1.91 14.95 9.30
CA GLY A 227 -0.61 15.47 9.75
C GLY A 227 0.45 15.50 8.66
N GLY A 228 0.42 14.56 7.74
CA GLY A 228 1.43 14.41 6.70
C GLY A 228 1.47 15.56 5.69
N ILE A 229 2.66 15.79 5.13
CA ILE A 229 2.84 16.69 3.98
C ILE A 229 2.08 16.11 2.78
N ILE A 230 1.42 16.98 2.01
CA ILE A 230 0.70 16.57 0.81
C ILE A 230 1.61 16.80 -0.39
N GLU A 231 1.92 15.74 -1.15
CA GLU A 231 2.79 15.76 -2.32
C GLU A 231 2.13 15.12 -3.53
N LYS A 232 2.58 15.50 -4.74
CA LYS A 232 2.11 14.84 -5.97
C LYS A 232 2.67 13.43 -6.05
N ALA A 233 1.82 12.45 -6.35
CA ALA A 233 2.26 11.10 -6.69
C ALA A 233 3.15 11.15 -7.94
N PHE A 234 4.35 10.57 -7.84
CA PHE A 234 5.36 10.52 -8.91
C PHE A 234 5.65 9.08 -9.36
N PHE A 235 4.89 8.14 -8.83
CA PHE A 235 4.97 6.70 -9.11
C PHE A 235 3.64 6.19 -9.66
N PRO A 236 3.60 5.01 -10.32
CA PRO A 236 2.37 4.49 -10.90
C PRO A 236 1.37 4.07 -9.81
N GLY A 237 0.10 4.43 -10.03
CA GLY A 237 -1.01 4.00 -9.19
C GLY A 237 -1.32 2.51 -9.35
N VAL A 238 -2.15 1.99 -8.46
CA VAL A 238 -2.69 0.62 -8.56
C VAL A 238 -3.82 0.62 -9.58
N GLU A 239 -3.73 -0.26 -10.58
CA GLU A 239 -4.72 -0.39 -11.65
C GLU A 239 -5.17 -1.86 -11.81
N ILE A 240 -6.31 -2.06 -12.48
CA ILE A 240 -6.68 -3.38 -13.02
C ILE A 240 -5.90 -3.54 -14.33
N THR A 241 -4.93 -4.44 -14.36
CA THR A 241 -4.00 -4.59 -15.47
C THR A 241 -4.33 -5.76 -16.39
N LYS A 242 -5.06 -6.77 -15.87
CA LYS A 242 -5.46 -7.97 -16.63
C LYS A 242 -6.79 -8.51 -16.11
N GLU A 243 -7.67 -8.94 -17.03
CA GLU A 243 -8.82 -9.80 -16.73
C GLU A 243 -8.42 -11.26 -16.93
N ILE A 244 -8.80 -12.12 -15.98
CA ILE A 244 -8.50 -13.56 -15.95
C ILE A 244 -9.82 -14.33 -16.05
N GLU A 245 -9.90 -15.24 -17.01
CA GLU A 245 -11.05 -16.11 -17.23
C GLU A 245 -10.98 -17.34 -16.32
N PRO A 246 -12.09 -17.81 -15.74
CA PRO A 246 -12.12 -19.08 -15.03
C PRO A 246 -11.82 -20.26 -15.95
N VAL A 247 -10.94 -21.16 -15.51
CA VAL A 247 -10.66 -22.41 -16.24
C VAL A 247 -11.68 -23.49 -15.90
N ASN A 248 -12.22 -23.51 -14.69
CA ASN A 248 -13.22 -24.49 -14.25
C ASN A 248 -14.19 -23.93 -13.22
N ILE A 249 -15.42 -24.49 -13.17
CA ILE A 249 -16.42 -24.21 -12.12
C ILE A 249 -17.08 -25.53 -11.77
N TYR A 250 -17.07 -25.90 -10.48
CA TYR A 250 -17.67 -27.13 -9.99
C TYR A 250 -18.42 -26.91 -8.67
N GLU A 251 -19.38 -27.78 -8.39
CA GLU A 251 -20.18 -27.78 -7.16
C GLU A 251 -19.52 -28.66 -6.11
N ILE A 252 -19.39 -28.15 -4.89
CA ILE A 252 -18.85 -28.88 -3.74
C ILE A 252 -19.99 -29.38 -2.85
N ASP A 253 -21.01 -28.55 -2.67
CA ASP A 253 -22.18 -28.83 -1.87
C ASP A 253 -23.36 -28.05 -2.46
N LYS A 254 -24.56 -28.38 -2.08
CA LYS A 254 -25.79 -27.77 -2.62
C LYS A 254 -25.70 -26.24 -2.59
N LYS A 255 -25.64 -25.63 -3.79
CA LYS A 255 -25.53 -24.18 -4.02
C LYS A 255 -24.21 -23.54 -3.52
N LYS A 256 -23.15 -24.33 -3.42
CA LYS A 256 -21.81 -23.88 -3.14
C LYS A 256 -20.88 -24.24 -4.29
N TRP A 257 -20.31 -23.24 -4.93
CA TRP A 257 -19.53 -23.37 -6.15
C TRP A 257 -18.10 -22.97 -5.90
N ILE A 258 -17.15 -23.71 -6.46
CA ILE A 258 -15.75 -23.34 -6.55
C ILE A 258 -15.45 -22.94 -7.99
N VAL A 259 -14.88 -21.75 -8.14
CA VAL A 259 -14.38 -21.21 -9.40
C VAL A 259 -12.85 -21.30 -9.36
N ASP A 260 -12.25 -22.07 -10.27
CA ASP A 260 -10.80 -22.15 -10.45
C ASP A 260 -10.38 -21.15 -11.54
N MET A 261 -9.56 -20.15 -11.18
CA MET A 261 -9.03 -19.15 -12.10
C MET A 261 -7.80 -19.63 -12.88
N GLY A 262 -7.31 -20.87 -12.60
CA GLY A 262 -6.16 -21.46 -13.27
C GLY A 262 -4.80 -21.02 -12.74
N GLU A 263 -4.70 -19.82 -12.23
CA GLU A 263 -3.48 -19.24 -11.66
C GLU A 263 -3.76 -18.47 -10.37
N ASN A 264 -2.76 -18.40 -9.47
CA ASN A 264 -2.83 -17.55 -8.29
C ASN A 264 -2.41 -16.12 -8.66
N PHE A 265 -3.15 -15.12 -8.20
CA PHE A 265 -2.89 -13.71 -8.47
C PHE A 265 -3.45 -12.81 -7.37
N THR A 266 -3.00 -11.56 -7.32
CA THR A 266 -3.55 -10.54 -6.42
C THR A 266 -4.57 -9.69 -7.14
N GLY A 267 -5.74 -9.52 -6.52
CA GLY A 267 -6.78 -8.71 -7.14
C GLY A 267 -8.14 -8.80 -6.48
N THR A 268 -9.11 -8.59 -7.30
CA THR A 268 -10.52 -8.72 -6.96
C THR A 268 -11.24 -9.49 -8.08
N TYR A 269 -12.56 -9.54 -8.03
CA TYR A 269 -13.37 -10.22 -9.04
C TYR A 269 -14.49 -9.30 -9.53
N LYS A 270 -14.99 -9.60 -10.73
CA LYS A 270 -16.23 -9.04 -11.28
C LYS A 270 -17.14 -10.19 -11.64
N ILE A 271 -18.36 -10.16 -11.16
CA ILE A 271 -19.31 -11.27 -11.34
C ILE A 271 -20.71 -10.73 -11.67
N LYS A 272 -21.36 -11.39 -12.62
CA LYS A 272 -22.78 -11.17 -12.90
C LYS A 272 -23.62 -12.02 -11.96
N LEU A 273 -24.36 -11.35 -11.11
CA LEU A 273 -25.21 -11.96 -10.11
C LEU A 273 -26.69 -11.88 -10.53
N SER A 274 -27.45 -12.91 -10.22
CA SER A 274 -28.90 -12.89 -10.39
C SER A 274 -29.60 -13.49 -9.17
N GLY A 275 -30.58 -12.78 -8.63
CA GLY A 275 -31.29 -13.21 -7.43
C GLY A 275 -32.49 -12.33 -7.10
N LYS A 276 -33.17 -12.66 -5.99
CA LYS A 276 -34.30 -11.88 -5.48
C LYS A 276 -33.85 -10.94 -4.38
N SER A 277 -34.52 -9.80 -4.25
CA SER A 277 -34.28 -8.81 -3.19
C SER A 277 -34.16 -9.46 -1.81
N GLY A 278 -33.18 -9.01 -1.01
CA GLY A 278 -32.86 -9.52 0.31
C GLY A 278 -32.08 -10.85 0.35
N LYS A 279 -31.90 -11.54 -0.78
CA LYS A 279 -31.05 -12.74 -0.83
C LYS A 279 -29.58 -12.34 -0.79
N LYS A 280 -28.80 -13.13 -0.06
CA LYS A 280 -27.35 -12.93 0.12
C LYS A 280 -26.56 -13.94 -0.68
N VAL A 281 -25.53 -13.48 -1.36
CA VAL A 281 -24.45 -14.29 -1.92
C VAL A 281 -23.19 -13.98 -1.13
N SER A 282 -22.48 -15.02 -0.71
CA SER A 282 -21.23 -14.91 0.03
C SER A 282 -20.07 -15.42 -0.81
N PHE A 283 -18.91 -14.79 -0.62
CA PHE A 283 -17.69 -15.10 -1.33
C PHE A 283 -16.59 -15.42 -0.33
N ARG A 284 -15.78 -16.43 -0.60
CA ARG A 284 -14.50 -16.70 0.05
C ARG A 284 -13.42 -16.91 -0.99
N LEU A 285 -12.23 -16.42 -0.71
CA LEU A 285 -11.10 -16.48 -1.64
C LEU A 285 -9.94 -17.21 -0.98
N GLY A 286 -9.28 -18.07 -1.76
CA GLY A 286 -8.15 -18.84 -1.29
C GLY A 286 -7.23 -19.27 -2.41
N GLU A 287 -6.02 -19.68 -2.05
CA GLU A 287 -4.95 -20.02 -2.98
C GLU A 287 -4.95 -21.52 -3.31
N ARG A 288 -5.58 -22.34 -2.47
CA ARG A 288 -5.59 -23.81 -2.58
C ARG A 288 -6.97 -24.39 -2.29
N VAL A 289 -7.15 -25.63 -2.67
CA VAL A 289 -8.28 -26.49 -2.27
C VAL A 289 -7.75 -27.72 -1.52
N TYR A 290 -8.62 -28.34 -0.72
CA TYR A 290 -8.37 -29.64 -0.12
C TYR A 290 -8.53 -30.76 -1.18
N ASP A 291 -8.20 -32.01 -0.82
CA ASP A 291 -8.29 -33.17 -1.71
C ASP A 291 -9.73 -33.47 -2.17
N ASP A 292 -10.72 -33.09 -1.37
CA ASP A 292 -12.14 -33.17 -1.71
C ASP A 292 -12.62 -32.04 -2.65
N GLY A 293 -11.71 -31.12 -3.01
CA GLY A 293 -11.99 -29.97 -3.86
C GLY A 293 -12.60 -28.77 -3.13
N SER A 294 -12.86 -28.84 -1.81
CA SER A 294 -13.34 -27.71 -1.04
C SER A 294 -12.25 -26.66 -0.84
N LEU A 295 -12.65 -25.37 -0.69
CA LEU A 295 -11.71 -24.28 -0.53
C LEU A 295 -10.88 -24.45 0.75
N ASN A 296 -9.54 -24.39 0.63
CA ASN A 296 -8.64 -24.28 1.75
C ASN A 296 -8.29 -22.79 1.99
N PRO A 297 -8.99 -22.09 2.89
CA PRO A 297 -8.71 -20.68 3.15
C PRO A 297 -7.53 -20.48 4.11
N MET A 298 -6.99 -21.54 4.70
CA MET A 298 -6.04 -21.48 5.81
C MET A 298 -4.65 -20.97 5.40
N THR A 299 -4.34 -21.00 4.10
CA THR A 299 -3.09 -20.44 3.55
C THR A 299 -3.11 -18.92 3.42
N ALA A 300 -4.29 -18.31 3.37
CA ALA A 300 -4.52 -16.88 3.15
C ALA A 300 -5.15 -16.16 4.36
N VAL A 301 -4.99 -16.71 5.57
CA VAL A 301 -5.58 -16.16 6.79
C VAL A 301 -4.75 -14.99 7.29
N THR A 302 -5.39 -13.84 7.47
CA THR A 302 -4.76 -12.61 7.98
C THR A 302 -4.07 -12.85 9.32
N GLY A 303 -2.76 -12.49 9.39
CA GLY A 303 -1.97 -12.47 10.62
C GLY A 303 -2.06 -13.75 11.45
N GLN A 304 -2.23 -14.93 10.80
CA GLN A 304 -2.36 -16.24 11.46
C GLN A 304 -3.55 -16.35 12.44
N ILE A 305 -4.62 -15.55 12.26
CA ILE A 305 -5.84 -15.64 13.09
C ILE A 305 -6.67 -16.83 12.62
N LYS A 306 -6.39 -18.01 13.16
CA LYS A 306 -6.94 -19.32 12.73
C LYS A 306 -7.83 -19.97 13.78
N ARG A 307 -8.11 -19.31 14.91
CA ARG A 307 -8.96 -19.81 15.99
C ARG A 307 -9.57 -18.68 16.81
N LYS A 308 -10.69 -18.97 17.45
CA LYS A 308 -11.42 -18.03 18.32
C LYS A 308 -10.53 -17.39 19.38
N GLY A 309 -10.66 -16.06 19.53
CA GLY A 309 -9.99 -15.26 20.54
C GLY A 309 -8.58 -14.76 20.17
N VAL A 310 -7.92 -15.32 19.16
CA VAL A 310 -6.59 -14.87 18.73
C VAL A 310 -6.64 -13.47 18.14
N GLY A 311 -7.63 -13.18 17.30
CA GLY A 311 -7.76 -11.90 16.59
C GLY A 311 -8.22 -10.71 17.43
N GLY A 312 -8.51 -10.91 18.71
CA GLY A 312 -9.02 -9.87 19.61
C GLY A 312 -10.54 -9.82 19.68
N SER A 313 -11.05 -8.81 20.42
CA SER A 313 -12.49 -8.67 20.69
C SER A 313 -13.28 -8.34 19.42
N GLY A 314 -14.28 -9.16 19.10
CA GLY A 314 -15.13 -8.99 17.90
C GLY A 314 -14.54 -9.54 16.61
N ALA A 315 -13.25 -9.90 16.59
CA ALA A 315 -12.64 -10.50 15.40
C ALA A 315 -13.27 -11.85 15.07
N PRO A 316 -13.35 -12.21 13.77
CA PRO A 316 -13.81 -13.53 13.37
C PRO A 316 -12.89 -14.63 13.93
N GLU A 317 -13.43 -15.83 14.10
CA GLU A 317 -12.64 -16.99 14.56
C GLU A 317 -11.49 -17.30 13.61
N ILE A 318 -11.74 -17.18 12.31
CA ILE A 318 -10.76 -17.31 11.24
C ILE A 318 -10.84 -16.05 10.37
N ALA A 319 -9.74 -15.31 10.28
CA ALA A 319 -9.67 -14.06 9.52
C ALA A 319 -9.33 -14.32 8.04
N TRP A 320 -10.22 -14.97 7.34
CA TRP A 320 -10.06 -15.26 5.91
C TRP A 320 -10.52 -14.12 4.99
N GLN A 321 -10.07 -14.17 3.75
CA GLN A 321 -10.49 -13.28 2.67
C GLN A 321 -11.95 -13.59 2.29
N ALA A 322 -12.82 -12.56 2.37
CA ALA A 322 -14.26 -12.77 2.18
C ALA A 322 -14.93 -11.58 1.48
N GLY A 323 -16.22 -11.73 1.24
CA GLY A 323 -17.09 -10.69 0.72
C GLY A 323 -18.54 -11.14 0.70
N SER A 324 -19.44 -10.21 0.49
CA SER A 324 -20.86 -10.58 0.28
C SER A 324 -21.61 -9.51 -0.52
N TYR A 325 -22.67 -9.96 -1.18
CA TYR A 325 -23.64 -9.12 -1.88
C TYR A 325 -25.06 -9.51 -1.47
N ILE A 326 -25.85 -8.53 -1.04
CA ILE A 326 -27.28 -8.68 -0.77
C ILE A 326 -28.04 -7.97 -1.90
N PHE A 327 -28.95 -8.69 -2.56
CA PHE A 327 -29.73 -8.15 -3.67
C PHE A 327 -30.70 -7.04 -3.20
N GLY A 328 -30.76 -5.98 -3.98
CA GLY A 328 -31.77 -4.94 -3.93
C GLY A 328 -32.92 -5.23 -4.90
N ASP A 329 -33.44 -4.19 -5.55
CA ASP A 329 -34.54 -4.29 -6.51
C ASP A 329 -34.11 -4.86 -7.87
N GLU A 330 -32.82 -4.71 -8.24
CA GLU A 330 -32.30 -5.21 -9.50
C GLU A 330 -32.08 -6.73 -9.41
N LEU A 331 -32.72 -7.46 -10.32
CA LEU A 331 -32.69 -8.93 -10.35
C LEU A 331 -31.42 -9.48 -11.01
N SER A 332 -30.67 -8.67 -11.75
CA SER A 332 -29.41 -9.05 -12.41
C SER A 332 -28.45 -7.87 -12.46
N VAL A 333 -27.23 -8.06 -11.96
CA VAL A 333 -26.25 -6.99 -11.81
C VAL A 333 -24.82 -7.50 -12.01
N TRP A 334 -23.96 -6.67 -12.59
CA TRP A 334 -22.51 -6.88 -12.51
C TRP A 334 -21.98 -6.27 -11.21
N TYR A 335 -21.39 -7.09 -10.35
CA TYR A 335 -20.84 -6.69 -9.07
C TYR A 335 -19.31 -6.81 -9.09
N ARG A 336 -18.64 -5.81 -8.53
CA ARG A 336 -17.21 -5.80 -8.23
C ARG A 336 -17.00 -5.21 -6.82
N PRO A 337 -16.29 -5.90 -5.90
CA PRO A 337 -15.93 -5.32 -4.61
C PRO A 337 -15.02 -4.09 -4.78
N GLU A 338 -15.26 -3.05 -3.98
CA GLU A 338 -14.40 -1.87 -3.88
C GLU A 338 -13.66 -1.87 -2.54
N PHE A 339 -12.52 -1.13 -2.47
CA PHE A 339 -11.73 -0.86 -1.27
C PHE A 339 -11.16 -2.09 -0.57
N THR A 340 -10.94 -3.16 -1.32
CA THR A 340 -10.32 -4.41 -0.87
C THR A 340 -9.57 -5.08 -2.00
N TYR A 341 -8.60 -5.94 -1.64
CA TYR A 341 -7.92 -6.83 -2.56
C TYR A 341 -7.49 -8.11 -1.85
N HIS A 342 -7.34 -9.18 -2.61
CA HIS A 342 -7.06 -10.52 -2.11
C HIS A 342 -6.04 -11.21 -2.99
N SER A 343 -5.36 -12.24 -2.45
CA SER A 343 -4.60 -13.19 -3.25
C SER A 343 -5.37 -14.49 -3.33
N TYR A 344 -5.61 -14.99 -4.53
CA TYR A 344 -6.41 -16.18 -4.72
C TYR A 344 -6.21 -16.82 -6.10
N ARG A 345 -6.43 -18.11 -6.16
CA ARG A 345 -6.70 -18.88 -7.37
C ARG A 345 -8.16 -19.35 -7.39
N TYR A 346 -8.70 -19.63 -6.21
CA TYR A 346 -10.04 -20.20 -6.07
C TYR A 346 -10.99 -19.21 -5.42
N LEU A 347 -12.17 -19.05 -6.02
CA LEU A 347 -13.28 -18.27 -5.50
C LEU A 347 -14.44 -19.21 -5.15
N GLU A 348 -14.75 -19.31 -3.86
CA GLU A 348 -15.95 -20.00 -3.38
C GLU A 348 -17.13 -19.04 -3.41
N ILE A 349 -18.25 -19.48 -3.99
CA ILE A 349 -19.49 -18.72 -4.08
C ILE A 349 -20.61 -19.54 -3.45
N GLU A 350 -21.29 -18.97 -2.47
CA GLU A 350 -22.42 -19.59 -1.78
C GLU A 350 -23.67 -18.70 -1.87
N GLY A 351 -24.85 -19.33 -2.12
CA GLY A 351 -26.14 -18.64 -2.14
C GLY A 351 -26.70 -18.36 -3.53
N LEU A 352 -25.97 -18.64 -4.62
CA LEU A 352 -26.53 -18.60 -5.97
C LEU A 352 -27.54 -19.72 -6.17
N GLN A 353 -28.62 -19.45 -6.91
CA GLN A 353 -29.66 -20.45 -7.21
C GLN A 353 -29.22 -21.47 -8.27
N ASN A 354 -28.42 -21.02 -9.25
CA ASN A 354 -27.94 -21.80 -10.38
C ASN A 354 -26.41 -21.72 -10.45
N LYS A 355 -25.82 -22.70 -11.15
CA LYS A 355 -24.37 -22.69 -11.46
C LYS A 355 -24.03 -21.40 -12.21
N PRO A 356 -23.02 -20.63 -11.74
CA PRO A 356 -22.57 -19.48 -12.49
C PRO A 356 -21.89 -19.92 -13.79
N LYS A 357 -21.94 -19.07 -14.80
CA LYS A 357 -21.26 -19.32 -16.08
C LYS A 357 -19.88 -18.73 -16.06
N LYS A 358 -18.93 -19.29 -16.83
CA LYS A 358 -17.56 -18.78 -16.92
C LYS A 358 -17.53 -17.33 -17.44
N GLU A 359 -18.31 -17.03 -18.47
CA GLU A 359 -18.44 -15.70 -19.07
C GLU A 359 -18.99 -14.63 -18.11
N ASP A 360 -19.68 -15.04 -17.06
CA ASP A 360 -20.24 -14.16 -16.02
C ASP A 360 -19.26 -13.88 -14.88
N ILE A 361 -18.02 -14.40 -14.93
CA ILE A 361 -17.00 -14.21 -13.89
C ILE A 361 -15.68 -13.79 -14.54
N LYS A 362 -15.03 -12.77 -13.95
CA LYS A 362 -13.68 -12.31 -14.29
C LYS A 362 -12.87 -12.16 -13.01
N GLY A 363 -11.69 -12.72 -12.97
CA GLY A 363 -10.64 -12.30 -12.03
C GLY A 363 -10.03 -11.00 -12.53
N LEU A 364 -9.80 -10.06 -11.65
CA LEU A 364 -9.22 -8.75 -11.98
C LEU A 364 -7.87 -8.66 -11.30
N PHE A 365 -6.79 -8.86 -12.06
CA PHE A 365 -5.43 -8.74 -11.55
C PHE A 365 -5.10 -7.26 -11.33
N ILE A 366 -4.62 -6.93 -10.15
CA ILE A 366 -4.26 -5.57 -9.77
C ILE A 366 -2.82 -5.49 -9.27
N HIS A 367 -2.14 -4.43 -9.61
CA HIS A 367 -0.83 -4.05 -9.06
C HIS A 367 -0.54 -2.57 -9.36
N SER A 368 0.47 -2.00 -8.72
CA SER A 368 1.05 -0.72 -9.16
C SER A 368 1.53 -0.90 -10.60
N ASN A 369 1.04 -0.06 -11.53
CA ASN A 369 1.19 -0.26 -12.97
C ASN A 369 2.60 0.11 -13.45
N VAL A 370 3.62 -0.61 -12.93
CA VAL A 370 5.02 -0.48 -13.37
C VAL A 370 5.18 -1.01 -14.79
N LYS A 371 6.07 -0.37 -15.55
CA LYS A 371 6.37 -0.79 -16.91
C LYS A 371 7.17 -2.09 -16.90
N ASN A 372 6.73 -3.09 -17.67
CA ASN A 372 7.53 -4.29 -17.93
C ASN A 372 8.66 -3.96 -18.89
N GLU A 373 9.91 -4.18 -18.45
CA GLU A 373 11.13 -3.98 -19.24
C GLU A 373 11.75 -5.32 -19.67
N ASN A 374 11.20 -6.45 -19.20
CA ASN A 374 11.75 -7.77 -19.49
C ASN A 374 11.24 -8.33 -20.81
N ASN A 375 12.16 -8.88 -21.59
CA ASN A 375 11.89 -9.59 -22.85
C ASN A 375 12.61 -10.96 -22.87
N LEU A 376 12.85 -11.56 -21.71
CA LEU A 376 13.54 -12.85 -21.61
C LEU A 376 12.69 -13.98 -22.21
N VAL A 377 13.16 -14.56 -23.29
CA VAL A 377 12.63 -15.79 -23.89
C VAL A 377 13.78 -16.73 -24.14
N THR A 378 13.67 -17.95 -23.65
CA THR A 378 14.69 -18.99 -23.80
C THR A 378 14.16 -20.16 -24.63
N SER A 379 15.08 -21.07 -25.05
CA SER A 379 14.72 -22.33 -25.71
C SER A 379 14.16 -23.39 -24.73
N SER A 380 14.17 -23.12 -23.43
CA SER A 380 13.65 -24.03 -22.39
C SER A 380 12.27 -23.57 -21.92
N ASP A 381 11.23 -24.37 -22.17
CA ASP A 381 9.89 -24.11 -21.68
C ASP A 381 9.85 -23.99 -20.14
N LEU A 382 10.63 -24.80 -19.42
CA LEU A 382 10.69 -24.75 -17.96
C LEU A 382 11.21 -23.39 -17.47
N LEU A 383 12.29 -22.85 -18.06
CA LEU A 383 12.83 -21.54 -17.69
C LEU A 383 11.84 -20.42 -18.01
N ASN A 384 11.14 -20.50 -19.14
CA ASN A 384 10.11 -19.54 -19.50
C ASN A 384 8.91 -19.57 -18.51
N LEU A 385 8.50 -20.77 -18.06
CA LEU A 385 7.45 -20.91 -17.03
C LEU A 385 7.90 -20.37 -15.67
N ILE A 386 9.15 -20.61 -15.27
CA ILE A 386 9.72 -20.03 -14.04
C ILE A 386 9.71 -18.50 -14.12
N GLN A 387 10.16 -17.93 -15.24
CA GLN A 387 10.17 -16.49 -15.44
C GLN A 387 8.76 -15.88 -15.35
N GLN A 388 7.76 -16.48 -15.99
CA GLN A 388 6.35 -16.06 -15.88
C GLN A 388 5.82 -16.14 -14.44
N ALA A 389 6.21 -17.18 -13.69
CA ALA A 389 5.84 -17.32 -12.29
C ALA A 389 6.47 -16.23 -11.42
N VAL A 390 7.76 -15.88 -11.67
CA VAL A 390 8.46 -14.78 -10.99
C VAL A 390 7.78 -13.44 -11.25
N GLU A 391 7.53 -13.09 -12.52
CA GLU A 391 6.87 -11.84 -12.89
C GLU A 391 5.49 -11.71 -12.22
N ARG A 392 4.68 -12.76 -12.27
CA ARG A 392 3.37 -12.78 -11.63
C ARG A 392 3.45 -12.64 -10.12
N THR A 393 4.42 -13.30 -9.48
CA THR A 393 4.66 -13.20 -8.04
C THR A 393 5.06 -11.79 -7.65
N PHE A 394 5.97 -11.18 -8.39
CA PHE A 394 6.42 -9.81 -8.15
C PHE A 394 5.26 -8.81 -8.27
N LEU A 395 4.51 -8.86 -9.37
CA LEU A 395 3.35 -7.97 -9.55
C LEU A 395 2.27 -8.23 -8.49
N SER A 396 2.06 -9.49 -8.07
CA SER A 396 1.11 -9.84 -7.01
C SER A 396 1.47 -9.22 -5.66
N ASN A 397 2.75 -8.96 -5.42
CA ASN A 397 3.25 -8.34 -4.18
C ASN A 397 3.48 -6.82 -4.31
N LEU A 398 3.06 -6.20 -5.41
CA LEU A 398 3.29 -4.77 -5.66
C LEU A 398 1.98 -3.97 -5.69
N VAL A 399 1.32 -3.84 -4.55
CA VAL A 399 0.09 -3.03 -4.39
C VAL A 399 0.40 -1.81 -3.54
N SER A 400 0.84 -0.73 -4.17
CA SER A 400 1.38 0.52 -3.59
C SER A 400 2.64 0.38 -2.73
N VAL A 401 2.92 -0.81 -2.25
CA VAL A 401 4.07 -1.24 -1.45
C VAL A 401 4.53 -2.59 -2.00
N GLN A 402 5.83 -2.83 -2.05
CA GLN A 402 6.37 -4.17 -2.27
C GLN A 402 6.24 -4.96 -0.97
N SER A 403 5.29 -5.89 -0.91
CA SER A 403 4.95 -6.62 0.32
C SER A 403 5.55 -8.03 0.35
N ASP A 404 5.65 -8.57 1.56
CA ASP A 404 6.01 -9.96 1.84
C ASP A 404 5.03 -10.95 1.21
N CYS A 405 3.75 -10.67 1.37
CA CYS A 405 2.67 -11.48 0.83
C CYS A 405 1.41 -10.64 0.61
N PRO A 406 0.60 -10.97 -0.43
CA PRO A 406 -0.57 -10.16 -0.77
C PRO A 406 -1.84 -10.56 0.00
N ALA A 407 -1.78 -11.57 0.88
CA ALA A 407 -2.93 -12.10 1.61
C ALA A 407 -2.86 -11.89 3.13
N ARG A 408 -1.80 -12.38 3.77
CA ARG A 408 -1.74 -12.55 5.23
C ARG A 408 -1.38 -11.27 5.97
N GLU A 409 -0.35 -10.56 5.48
CA GLU A 409 0.30 -9.43 6.17
C GLU A 409 0.22 -8.15 5.37
N LYS A 410 0.62 -8.17 4.10
CA LYS A 410 0.62 -7.04 3.15
C LYS A 410 1.57 -5.92 3.59
N PHE A 411 2.69 -6.25 4.24
CA PHE A 411 3.65 -5.29 4.78
C PHE A 411 4.90 -5.20 3.91
N GLY A 412 5.48 -3.99 3.86
CA GLY A 412 6.73 -3.73 3.13
C GLY A 412 7.95 -4.10 3.97
N TYR A 413 8.25 -5.39 4.10
CA TYR A 413 9.41 -5.87 4.84
C TYR A 413 10.72 -5.60 4.12
N GLY A 414 11.73 -5.13 4.87
CA GLY A 414 13.06 -4.87 4.34
C GLY A 414 13.81 -6.12 3.89
N GLY A 415 13.60 -7.26 4.55
CA GLY A 415 14.22 -8.53 4.14
C GLY A 415 13.77 -8.97 2.75
N ASP A 416 12.48 -8.89 2.46
CA ASP A 416 11.92 -9.21 1.14
C ASP A 416 12.45 -8.26 0.05
N ILE A 417 12.56 -6.96 0.38
CA ILE A 417 13.16 -5.97 -0.52
C ILE A 417 14.62 -6.31 -0.78
N ASN A 418 15.43 -6.61 0.26
CA ASN A 418 16.84 -6.96 0.09
C ASN A 418 17.03 -8.19 -0.78
N ALA A 419 16.19 -9.21 -0.61
CA ALA A 419 16.28 -10.46 -1.36
C ALA A 419 15.86 -10.33 -2.83
N THR A 420 14.93 -9.41 -3.16
CA THR A 420 14.26 -9.43 -4.46
C THR A 420 14.39 -8.15 -5.27
N SER A 421 14.81 -7.01 -4.69
CA SER A 421 14.79 -5.71 -5.37
C SER A 421 15.59 -5.67 -6.67
N GLU A 422 16.74 -6.31 -6.72
CA GLU A 422 17.55 -6.40 -7.95
C GLU A 422 16.81 -7.17 -9.05
N SER A 423 16.18 -8.29 -8.68
CA SER A 423 15.36 -9.10 -9.60
C SER A 423 14.14 -8.36 -10.10
N TYR A 424 13.51 -7.52 -9.25
CA TYR A 424 12.42 -6.62 -9.71
C TYR A 424 12.91 -5.65 -10.77
N ILE A 425 14.10 -5.04 -10.59
CA ILE A 425 14.68 -4.09 -11.54
C ILE A 425 14.99 -4.76 -12.89
N TYR A 426 15.39 -6.02 -12.91
CA TYR A 426 15.60 -6.75 -14.16
C TYR A 426 14.31 -6.98 -14.94
N ASN A 427 13.16 -6.97 -14.28
CA ASN A 427 11.87 -7.24 -14.89
C ASN A 427 11.05 -5.97 -15.15
N PHE A 428 11.15 -4.96 -14.28
CA PHE A 428 10.26 -3.80 -14.30
C PHE A 428 11.04 -2.49 -14.09
N ASP A 429 10.52 -1.39 -14.62
CA ASP A 429 10.98 -0.06 -14.25
C ASP A 429 10.54 0.27 -12.81
N MET A 430 11.44 0.06 -11.88
CA MET A 430 11.21 0.26 -10.44
C MET A 430 11.69 1.62 -9.94
N HIS A 431 12.23 2.50 -10.80
CA HIS A 431 12.86 3.75 -10.35
C HIS A 431 11.95 4.56 -9.43
N SER A 432 10.77 4.91 -9.89
CA SER A 432 9.84 5.73 -9.11
C SER A 432 9.25 5.00 -7.89
N MET A 433 8.98 3.69 -8.03
CA MET A 433 8.48 2.88 -6.90
C MET A 433 9.52 2.76 -5.79
N TYR A 434 10.79 2.54 -6.11
CA TYR A 434 11.84 2.46 -5.10
C TYR A 434 12.20 3.81 -4.50
N ARG A 435 12.08 4.92 -5.23
CA ARG A 435 12.14 6.25 -4.59
C ARG A 435 11.01 6.45 -3.57
N LYS A 436 9.77 6.04 -3.91
CA LYS A 436 8.64 6.05 -2.96
C LYS A 436 8.95 5.18 -1.73
N THR A 437 9.44 3.96 -1.94
CA THR A 437 9.80 3.04 -0.85
C THR A 437 10.86 3.65 0.08
N ILE A 438 11.87 4.33 -0.47
CA ILE A 438 12.90 5.03 0.32
C ILE A 438 12.29 6.15 1.17
N TYR A 439 11.34 6.91 0.63
CA TYR A 439 10.65 7.94 1.41
C TYR A 439 9.75 7.33 2.51
N ASP A 440 9.15 6.17 2.27
CA ASP A 440 8.43 5.43 3.32
C ASP A 440 9.38 5.02 4.47
N TRP A 441 10.64 4.62 4.18
CA TRP A 441 11.65 4.34 5.21
C TRP A 441 12.05 5.60 6.00
N ILE A 442 12.23 6.74 5.33
CA ILE A 442 12.49 8.02 6.01
C ILE A 442 11.35 8.38 6.94
N ASP A 443 10.12 8.24 6.48
CA ASP A 443 8.92 8.56 7.26
C ASP A 443 8.72 7.58 8.43
N ALA A 444 9.19 6.34 8.30
CA ALA A 444 9.16 5.31 9.34
C ALA A 444 10.32 5.39 10.34
N MET A 445 11.37 6.20 10.05
CA MET A 445 12.56 6.31 10.89
C MET A 445 12.22 6.81 12.30
N ASN A 446 12.75 6.14 13.31
CA ASN A 446 12.61 6.51 14.71
C ASN A 446 13.98 6.59 15.38
N ASP A 447 14.30 7.71 16.04
CA ASP A 447 15.56 7.96 16.75
C ASP A 447 16.83 7.61 15.95
N SER A 448 16.87 7.93 14.65
CA SER A 448 17.96 7.60 13.72
C SER A 448 18.17 6.12 13.47
N VAL A 449 17.15 5.29 13.75
CA VAL A 449 17.14 3.84 13.44
C VAL A 449 16.14 3.58 12.34
N PHE A 450 16.56 2.85 11.33
CA PHE A 450 15.61 2.28 10.38
C PHE A 450 14.83 1.13 11.05
N VAL A 451 13.72 0.79 10.46
CA VAL A 451 12.78 -0.20 10.98
C VAL A 451 12.65 -1.35 10.01
N ASP A 452 12.00 -2.41 10.44
CA ASP A 452 11.90 -3.65 9.66
C ASP A 452 10.90 -3.58 8.51
N THR A 453 9.96 -2.61 8.58
CA THR A 453 8.89 -2.43 7.58
C THR A 453 8.70 -0.95 7.23
N ALA A 454 8.36 -0.66 5.97
CA ALA A 454 7.95 0.67 5.54
C ALA A 454 6.75 0.59 4.56
N PRO A 455 5.60 1.23 4.87
CA PRO A 455 5.32 2.02 6.10
C PRO A 455 5.47 1.23 7.40
N TYR A 456 5.77 1.92 8.50
CA TYR A 456 5.95 1.29 9.81
C TYR A 456 4.64 0.71 10.35
N VAL A 457 4.70 -0.53 10.87
CA VAL A 457 3.53 -1.27 11.38
C VAL A 457 3.74 -1.85 12.78
N GLY A 458 4.79 -1.46 13.50
CA GLY A 458 5.06 -1.97 14.85
C GLY A 458 6.05 -3.14 14.94
N ILE A 459 6.71 -3.52 13.84
CA ILE A 459 7.68 -4.63 13.80
C ILE A 459 9.10 -4.08 13.94
N LYS A 460 9.87 -4.58 14.94
CA LYS A 460 11.19 -4.06 15.36
C LYS A 460 12.17 -5.16 15.77
N TYR A 461 12.03 -6.39 15.30
CA TYR A 461 12.84 -7.52 15.78
C TYR A 461 13.62 -8.25 14.69
N CYS A 462 13.44 -7.86 13.44
CA CYS A 462 14.07 -8.57 12.31
C CYS A 462 15.56 -8.26 12.18
N GLY A 463 15.99 -7.06 12.61
CA GLY A 463 17.41 -6.68 12.72
C GLY A 463 18.01 -6.14 11.43
N LEU A 464 19.35 -6.06 11.41
CA LEU A 464 20.11 -5.32 10.41
C LEU A 464 19.90 -5.81 8.98
N SER A 465 19.63 -7.10 8.78
CA SER A 465 19.32 -7.68 7.48
C SER A 465 18.00 -7.19 6.87
N TRP A 466 17.11 -6.60 7.66
CA TRP A 466 15.90 -5.90 7.22
C TRP A 466 16.11 -4.39 7.15
N GLU A 467 16.70 -3.79 8.18
CA GLU A 467 16.94 -2.33 8.25
C GLU A 467 17.83 -1.83 7.10
N SER A 468 18.82 -2.63 6.66
CA SER A 468 19.75 -2.26 5.59
C SER A 468 19.10 -2.06 4.23
N SER A 469 17.84 -2.47 4.04
CA SER A 469 17.11 -2.32 2.78
C SER A 469 16.99 -0.87 2.32
N PHE A 470 16.90 0.07 3.24
CA PHE A 470 16.94 1.49 2.93
C PHE A 470 18.20 1.89 2.14
N LEU A 471 19.37 1.44 2.60
CA LEU A 471 20.65 1.75 1.97
C LEU A 471 20.88 0.93 0.70
N ILE A 472 20.50 -0.35 0.71
CA ILE A 472 20.66 -1.27 -0.43
C ILE A 472 19.77 -0.81 -1.60
N THR A 473 18.55 -0.36 -1.32
CA THR A 473 17.66 0.17 -2.38
C THR A 473 18.25 1.43 -3.02
N GLN A 474 18.86 2.35 -2.24
CA GLN A 474 19.58 3.49 -2.79
C GLN A 474 20.77 3.06 -3.67
N TYR A 475 21.49 2.02 -3.24
CA TYR A 475 22.59 1.45 -4.03
C TYR A 475 22.12 0.96 -5.39
N TYR A 476 20.99 0.24 -5.45
CA TYR A 476 20.44 -0.22 -6.72
C TYR A 476 19.87 0.91 -7.58
N LEU A 477 19.27 1.95 -6.99
CA LEU A 477 18.86 3.14 -7.73
C LEU A 477 20.08 3.85 -8.35
N TYR A 478 21.18 3.94 -7.63
CA TYR A 478 22.42 4.47 -8.18
C TYR A 478 23.01 3.57 -9.29
N LEU A 479 23.05 2.26 -9.06
CA LEU A 479 23.70 1.31 -9.95
C LEU A 479 22.97 1.19 -11.30
N TYR A 480 21.64 1.06 -11.27
CA TYR A 480 20.83 0.75 -12.46
C TYR A 480 20.21 1.99 -13.11
N TYR A 481 19.94 3.05 -12.36
CA TYR A 481 19.29 4.26 -12.87
C TYR A 481 20.19 5.49 -12.78
N ASN A 482 21.43 5.36 -12.29
CA ASN A 482 22.39 6.45 -12.07
C ASN A 482 21.80 7.58 -11.19
N ASP A 483 20.93 7.24 -10.24
CA ASP A 483 20.25 8.19 -9.37
C ASP A 483 21.18 8.62 -8.21
N ILE A 484 22.16 9.45 -8.53
CA ILE A 484 23.09 10.01 -7.53
C ILE A 484 22.42 11.08 -6.65
N ASP A 485 21.33 11.68 -7.13
CA ASP A 485 20.64 12.74 -6.42
C ASP A 485 19.98 12.22 -5.15
N ILE A 486 19.35 11.03 -5.18
CA ILE A 486 18.78 10.41 -3.98
C ILE A 486 19.87 10.05 -2.96
N VAL A 487 21.02 9.60 -3.43
CA VAL A 487 22.17 9.30 -2.56
C VAL A 487 22.67 10.55 -1.87
N LYS A 488 22.80 11.66 -2.61
CA LYS A 488 23.24 12.96 -2.07
C LYS A 488 22.23 13.51 -1.06
N GLU A 489 20.94 13.43 -1.38
CA GLU A 489 19.85 13.89 -0.51
C GLU A 489 19.84 13.14 0.83
N LEU A 490 20.09 11.84 0.81
CA LEU A 490 19.90 10.96 1.96
C LEU A 490 21.20 10.56 2.67
N PHE A 491 22.35 11.05 2.23
CA PHE A 491 23.65 10.68 2.80
C PHE A 491 23.74 10.90 4.31
N SER A 492 23.18 11.99 4.82
CA SER A 492 23.16 12.30 6.24
C SER A 492 22.37 11.27 7.06
N TYR A 493 21.24 10.81 6.55
CA TYR A 493 20.43 9.75 7.18
C TYR A 493 21.18 8.42 7.20
N ASN A 494 21.82 8.06 6.08
CA ASN A 494 22.65 6.86 5.97
C ASN A 494 23.79 6.89 6.99
N ASN A 495 24.49 8.02 7.11
CA ASN A 495 25.60 8.18 8.06
C ASN A 495 25.12 8.09 9.52
N LEU A 496 24.00 8.74 9.88
CA LEU A 496 23.41 8.66 11.22
C LEU A 496 23.07 7.22 11.62
N TRP A 497 22.46 6.47 10.70
CA TRP A 497 22.15 5.06 10.92
C TRP A 497 23.43 4.23 11.12
N MET A 498 24.42 4.37 10.24
CA MET A 498 25.71 3.65 10.36
C MET A 498 26.43 3.97 11.68
N GLU A 499 26.36 5.21 12.16
CA GLU A 499 26.92 5.59 13.46
C GLU A 499 26.13 4.97 14.63
N LYS A 500 24.81 4.83 14.50
CA LYS A 500 23.99 4.14 15.48
C LYS A 500 24.33 2.65 15.54
N VAL A 501 24.43 1.99 14.37
CA VAL A 501 24.84 0.58 14.27
C VAL A 501 26.21 0.37 14.91
N SER A 502 27.18 1.23 14.61
CA SER A 502 28.52 1.15 15.20
C SER A 502 28.53 1.31 16.72
N ARG A 503 27.64 2.13 17.27
CA ARG A 503 27.51 2.31 18.74
C ARG A 503 26.85 1.11 19.42
N ILE A 504 25.86 0.51 18.78
CA ILE A 504 25.16 -0.68 19.30
C ILE A 504 26.07 -1.91 19.23
N HIS A 505 26.88 -2.01 18.18
CA HIS A 505 27.78 -3.15 17.91
C HIS A 505 29.25 -2.70 17.87
N PRO A 506 29.85 -2.25 19.01
CA PRO A 506 31.20 -1.69 19.04
C PRO A 506 32.28 -2.70 18.63
N GLU A 507 32.04 -3.98 18.87
CA GLU A 507 32.92 -5.07 18.44
C GLU A 507 32.77 -5.43 16.95
N GLY A 508 31.78 -4.82 16.25
CA GLY A 508 31.49 -5.04 14.85
C GLY A 508 30.65 -6.28 14.54
N PHE A 509 30.39 -7.16 15.51
CA PHE A 509 29.51 -8.30 15.32
C PHE A 509 28.04 -7.92 15.63
N VAL A 510 27.12 -8.33 14.76
CA VAL A 510 25.67 -8.08 14.89
C VAL A 510 24.98 -9.40 15.25
N ASP A 511 24.61 -9.53 16.51
CA ASP A 511 24.06 -10.75 17.10
C ASP A 511 22.56 -10.73 17.37
N ALA A 512 21.89 -9.67 16.91
CA ALA A 512 20.45 -9.45 17.08
C ALA A 512 19.71 -9.50 15.75
N GLY A 513 18.47 -10.00 15.76
CA GLY A 513 17.58 -10.07 14.62
C GLY A 513 17.27 -11.50 14.16
N LEU A 514 16.65 -11.59 13.00
CA LEU A 514 16.44 -12.85 12.28
C LEU A 514 17.69 -13.18 11.48
N SER A 515 17.99 -14.45 11.42
CA SER A 515 19.08 -14.97 10.58
C SER A 515 18.70 -14.94 9.08
N ASP A 516 19.16 -15.89 8.31
CA ASP A 516 18.57 -16.27 7.03
C ASP A 516 17.19 -16.88 7.30
N HIS A 517 16.17 -16.02 7.25
CA HIS A 517 14.81 -16.35 7.66
C HIS A 517 14.22 -17.45 6.78
N GLU A 518 13.63 -18.48 7.41
CA GLU A 518 13.08 -19.68 6.75
C GLU A 518 14.15 -20.51 5.98
N SER A 519 15.43 -20.38 6.33
CA SER A 519 16.51 -21.20 5.76
C SER A 519 16.30 -22.67 6.08
N LEU A 520 16.71 -23.55 5.14
CA LEU A 520 16.61 -25.02 5.31
C LEU A 520 17.54 -25.53 6.42
N GLU A 521 18.71 -24.90 6.57
CA GLU A 521 19.69 -25.19 7.61
C GLU A 521 19.88 -23.95 8.50
N PRO A 522 20.09 -24.12 9.81
CA PRO A 522 20.31 -22.99 10.72
C PRO A 522 21.55 -22.18 10.32
N VAL A 523 21.37 -20.88 10.08
CA VAL A 523 22.46 -19.94 9.84
C VAL A 523 22.65 -19.06 11.08
N PRO A 524 23.89 -18.84 11.57
CA PRO A 524 24.10 -17.96 12.72
C PRO A 524 23.63 -16.53 12.46
N VAL A 525 22.80 -15.98 13.35
CA VAL A 525 22.31 -14.59 13.29
C VAL A 525 23.48 -13.61 13.15
N GLU A 526 24.54 -13.84 13.91
CA GLU A 526 25.73 -13.01 13.90
C GLU A 526 26.45 -12.99 12.54
N LEU A 527 26.47 -14.09 11.81
CA LEU A 527 27.03 -14.13 10.45
C LEU A 527 26.20 -13.26 9.51
N THR A 528 24.89 -13.48 9.46
CA THR A 528 23.97 -12.77 8.56
C THR A 528 23.96 -11.26 8.85
N GLY A 529 23.78 -10.89 10.11
CA GLY A 529 23.78 -9.48 10.52
C GLY A 529 25.10 -8.76 10.24
N THR A 530 26.24 -9.43 10.51
CA THR A 530 27.58 -8.83 10.26
C THR A 530 27.90 -8.72 8.77
N LEU A 531 27.39 -9.65 7.93
CA LEU A 531 27.52 -9.55 6.47
C LEU A 531 26.75 -8.34 5.92
N HIS A 532 25.53 -8.07 6.38
CA HIS A 532 24.77 -6.88 6.02
C HIS A 532 25.44 -5.59 6.51
N TYR A 533 26.08 -5.62 7.68
CA TYR A 533 26.88 -4.49 8.16
C TYR A 533 28.09 -4.22 7.27
N LEU A 534 28.82 -5.26 6.88
CA LEU A 534 29.92 -5.16 5.91
C LEU A 534 29.44 -4.62 4.55
N GLN A 535 28.33 -5.12 4.03
CA GLN A 535 27.73 -4.63 2.78
C GLN A 535 27.39 -3.15 2.89
N SER A 536 26.73 -2.75 3.98
CA SER A 536 26.38 -1.34 4.25
C SER A 536 27.61 -0.43 4.31
N ALA A 537 28.69 -0.89 4.97
CA ALA A 537 29.94 -0.14 5.03
C ALA A 537 30.57 0.07 3.63
N ARG A 538 30.53 -0.93 2.76
CA ARG A 538 31.00 -0.84 1.37
C ARG A 538 30.16 0.09 0.51
N ILE A 539 28.84 0.06 0.69
CA ILE A 539 27.93 0.99 -0.01
C ILE A 539 28.24 2.42 0.42
N MET A 540 28.43 2.66 1.71
CA MET A 540 28.79 3.99 2.22
C MET A 540 30.18 4.47 1.78
N GLU A 541 31.15 3.57 1.65
CA GLU A 541 32.45 3.87 1.02
C GLU A 541 32.26 4.35 -0.42
N LEU A 542 31.49 3.58 -1.22
CA LEU A 542 31.17 3.94 -2.61
C LEU A 542 30.46 5.29 -2.72
N PHE A 543 29.44 5.52 -1.92
CA PHE A 543 28.68 6.76 -1.91
C PHE A 543 29.56 7.96 -1.52
N SER A 544 30.38 7.79 -0.47
CA SER A 544 31.33 8.83 -0.03
C SER A 544 32.29 9.20 -1.15
N LYS A 545 32.86 8.20 -1.83
CA LYS A 545 33.74 8.40 -2.98
C LYS A 545 33.06 9.15 -4.12
N LYS A 546 31.82 8.76 -4.47
CA LYS A 546 31.04 9.38 -5.56
C LYS A 546 30.65 10.83 -5.26
N LEU A 547 30.40 11.14 -4.00
CA LEU A 547 30.07 12.50 -3.54
C LEU A 547 31.30 13.36 -3.21
N GLY A 548 32.53 12.81 -3.27
CA GLY A 548 33.77 13.52 -2.94
C GLY A 548 33.98 13.71 -1.43
N TYR A 549 33.34 12.94 -0.58
CA TYR A 549 33.46 13.02 0.89
C TYR A 549 34.61 12.16 1.40
N THR A 550 35.86 12.63 1.20
CA THR A 550 37.10 11.87 1.42
C THR A 550 37.24 11.30 2.84
N ASP A 551 36.83 12.03 3.87
CA ASP A 551 36.95 11.54 5.26
C ASP A 551 35.96 10.40 5.56
N TYR A 552 34.75 10.49 5.03
CA TYR A 552 33.78 9.39 5.11
C TYR A 552 34.19 8.17 4.27
N GLU A 553 34.80 8.37 3.10
CA GLU A 553 35.37 7.29 2.29
C GLU A 553 36.40 6.51 3.10
N LYS A 554 37.40 7.18 3.71
CA LYS A 554 38.39 6.53 4.55
C LYS A 554 37.79 5.82 5.77
N LYS A 555 36.81 6.46 6.44
CA LYS A 555 36.09 5.89 7.59
C LYS A 555 35.42 4.56 7.21
N TYR A 556 34.64 4.56 6.15
CA TYR A 556 33.87 3.38 5.75
C TYR A 556 34.71 2.29 5.09
N ASN A 557 35.78 2.65 4.37
CA ASN A 557 36.79 1.67 3.89
C ASN A 557 37.43 0.94 5.07
N LYS A 558 37.91 1.66 6.09
CA LYS A 558 38.48 1.04 7.30
C LYS A 558 37.49 0.09 7.97
N LEU A 559 36.25 0.55 8.18
CA LEU A 559 35.19 -0.29 8.77
C LEU A 559 34.95 -1.56 7.96
N ALA A 560 34.84 -1.45 6.64
CA ALA A 560 34.63 -2.61 5.75
C ALA A 560 35.79 -3.61 5.80
N VAL A 561 37.05 -3.12 5.84
CA VAL A 561 38.23 -3.99 5.99
C VAL A 561 38.22 -4.72 7.33
N ASP A 562 37.95 -3.99 8.42
CA ASP A 562 37.88 -4.58 9.77
C ASP A 562 36.81 -5.65 9.88
N LEU A 563 35.58 -5.39 9.42
CA LEU A 563 34.46 -6.33 9.41
C LEU A 563 34.79 -7.58 8.57
N LYS A 564 35.34 -7.39 7.37
CA LYS A 564 35.77 -8.51 6.50
C LYS A 564 36.76 -9.42 7.19
N ASN A 565 37.77 -8.85 7.89
CA ASN A 565 38.77 -9.63 8.60
C ASN A 565 38.15 -10.38 9.79
N LYS A 566 37.27 -9.75 10.56
CA LYS A 566 36.55 -10.39 11.68
C LYS A 566 35.68 -11.54 11.22
N ILE A 567 34.91 -11.37 10.12
CA ILE A 567 34.11 -12.43 9.51
C ILE A 567 34.99 -13.62 9.11
N LYS A 568 36.11 -13.34 8.43
CA LYS A 568 37.05 -14.39 8.03
C LYS A 568 37.63 -15.15 9.22
N LEU A 569 38.06 -14.46 10.26
CA LEU A 569 38.63 -15.09 11.44
C LEU A 569 37.65 -15.97 12.21
N LYS A 570 36.36 -15.56 12.24
CA LYS A 570 35.35 -16.26 13.06
C LYS A 570 34.60 -17.34 12.33
N PHE A 571 34.28 -17.14 11.06
CA PHE A 571 33.33 -17.98 10.32
C PHE A 571 33.98 -18.75 9.14
N TRP A 572 35.24 -18.42 8.75
CA TRP A 572 35.89 -19.10 7.63
C TRP A 572 36.81 -20.19 8.14
N ASP A 573 36.52 -21.45 7.78
CA ASP A 573 37.42 -22.57 8.04
C ASP A 573 38.34 -22.79 6.83
N ASN A 574 39.63 -22.46 6.98
CA ASN A 574 40.65 -22.70 5.95
C ASN A 574 40.90 -24.20 5.65
N LYS A 575 40.32 -25.13 6.41
CA LYS A 575 40.47 -26.57 6.20
C LYS A 575 39.46 -27.16 5.22
N VAL A 576 38.42 -26.40 4.90
CA VAL A 576 37.44 -26.78 3.88
C VAL A 576 37.80 -26.07 2.58
N GLU A 577 38.82 -26.58 1.85
CA GLU A 577 39.02 -26.17 0.47
C GLU A 577 37.88 -26.75 -0.37
N GLY A 578 37.04 -25.84 -0.81
CA GLY A 578 36.19 -25.93 -2.00
C GLY A 578 35.50 -27.26 -2.27
N ASN A 579 34.27 -27.35 -1.81
CA ASN A 579 33.16 -27.96 -2.55
C ASN A 579 31.86 -27.42 -1.95
N ILE A 580 31.46 -26.29 -2.46
CA ILE A 580 30.07 -25.85 -2.41
C ILE A 580 29.44 -26.21 -3.74
#